data_e9b8d84a22e31291e96fb7eb3007a99d
#
_entry.id   e9b8d84a22e31291e96fb7eb3007a99d
#
_cell.length_a   1.000
_cell.length_b   1.000
_cell.length_c   1.000
_cell.angle_alpha   90.00
_cell.angle_beta   90.00
_cell.angle_gamma   90.00
#
_symmetry.space_group_name_H-M   'P 1'
#
loop_
_entity.id
_entity.type
_entity.pdbx_description
1 polymer ?
#
loop_
_entity_poly.entity_id
_entity_poly.type
_entity_poly.pdbx_seq_one_letter_code
_entity_poly.pdbx_strand_id
1 'polypeptide(L)'
;MLYRVPGYFLGAFLLFAVARDALAASAPKAEWQAEWERAIAAAEQEGQVTIYGPPGITYQNAINAFQDAFPKIKLVYVAGSGTNNAQRLVTERRAGKYLADVFIGGSGTLIEVLFDGNLLEPIPPMLLWPEVKDQSAWFNKTHTYADAKGQYVFMMQGNVNTNLAAYNTKLTKPDGLKSYLDLLNPKWKGKMVAYDPRARGHIQSVRALYYSPKLGGEFFRRLFSEMDVAVSRDQRMMIDWVAQGKYLLSIFSAGNDVLDAKKKGLPIDLIDAPDDESYMSGGFGHVAVVNKAPHPAATKVFLNWLLSKEGQLKWQEKSDNNSLRTDIPKQMLSDLTSIPKEKGTYINSSLPQYQDIDAALKIIDDALAKAGKKY
;
A
#
# COMPACT_ATOMS: atom_id res chain seq x y z
N MET A 1 -79.91 58.17 -4.84
CA MET A 1 -80.56 58.09 -6.11
C MET A 1 -80.19 56.76 -6.74
N LEU A 2 -81.14 55.86 -6.68
CA LEU A 2 -81.71 55.05 -7.77
C LEU A 2 -80.77 53.99 -8.47
N TYR A 3 -81.02 52.76 -8.08
CA TYR A 3 -81.45 51.60 -8.92
C TYR A 3 -80.39 51.02 -9.87
N ARG A 4 -80.10 49.70 -10.03
CA ARG A 4 -80.96 48.50 -10.10
C ARG A 4 -80.04 47.25 -10.14
N VAL A 5 -80.40 46.18 -9.39
CA VAL A 5 -80.07 44.75 -9.64
C VAL A 5 -81.04 44.23 -10.70
N PRO A 6 -80.93 43.13 -11.42
CA PRO A 6 -80.40 41.83 -11.12
C PRO A 6 -79.77 41.02 -12.29
N GLY A 7 -79.33 39.84 -12.02
CA GLY A 7 -79.18 38.79 -13.03
C GLY A 7 -78.33 37.59 -12.58
N TYR A 8 -78.96 36.57 -11.98
CA TYR A 8 -78.40 35.23 -11.73
C TYR A 8 -78.20 34.50 -13.05
N PHE A 9 -76.99 33.86 -13.18
CA PHE A 9 -76.85 32.65 -13.99
C PHE A 9 -75.91 31.69 -13.25
N LEU A 10 -76.51 30.59 -12.73
CA LEU A 10 -75.89 29.42 -12.26
C LEU A 10 -75.25 28.65 -13.44
N GLY A 11 -73.99 28.59 -13.55
CA GLY A 11 -73.27 27.70 -14.44
C GLY A 11 -72.49 26.67 -13.58
N ALA A 12 -73.02 25.46 -13.44
CA ALA A 12 -72.40 24.37 -12.83
C ALA A 12 -71.22 23.88 -13.70
N PHE A 13 -69.97 24.18 -13.28
CA PHE A 13 -68.78 23.55 -13.85
C PHE A 13 -68.46 22.30 -13.05
N LEU A 14 -68.78 21.14 -13.60
CA LEU A 14 -68.31 19.83 -13.20
C LEU A 14 -66.77 19.79 -13.49
N LEU A 15 -65.96 19.94 -12.44
CA LEU A 15 -64.54 19.66 -12.48
C LEU A 15 -64.36 18.14 -12.46
N PHE A 16 -64.13 17.55 -13.60
CA PHE A 16 -63.53 16.22 -13.68
C PHE A 16 -62.07 16.31 -13.21
N ALA A 17 -61.82 15.97 -11.94
CA ALA A 17 -60.50 15.70 -11.46
C ALA A 17 -60.06 14.34 -12.04
N VAL A 18 -59.33 14.37 -13.17
CA VAL A 18 -58.58 13.23 -13.66
C VAL A 18 -57.35 13.08 -12.74
N ALA A 19 -57.47 12.18 -11.79
CA ALA A 19 -56.32 11.69 -11.04
C ALA A 19 -55.36 11.02 -12.05
N ARG A 20 -54.33 11.75 -12.47
CA ARG A 20 -53.17 11.18 -13.10
C ARG A 20 -52.33 10.54 -12.00
N ASP A 21 -52.56 9.27 -11.73
CA ASP A 21 -51.55 8.42 -11.15
C ASP A 21 -50.37 8.37 -12.13
N ALA A 22 -49.47 9.33 -11.98
CA ALA A 22 -48.18 9.25 -12.61
C ALA A 22 -47.40 8.10 -11.90
N LEU A 23 -47.52 6.89 -12.44
CA LEU A 23 -46.50 5.88 -12.24
C LEU A 23 -45.18 6.53 -12.68
N ALA A 24 -44.40 7.00 -11.72
CA ALA A 24 -43.03 7.34 -11.95
C ALA A 24 -42.31 6.01 -12.29
N ALA A 25 -42.28 5.67 -13.56
CA ALA A 25 -41.44 4.64 -14.09
C ALA A 25 -40.00 5.03 -13.70
N SER A 26 -39.43 4.34 -12.72
CA SER A 26 -38.02 4.52 -12.37
C SER A 26 -37.20 4.33 -13.63
N ALA A 27 -36.34 5.30 -13.95
CA ALA A 27 -35.41 5.16 -15.06
C ALA A 27 -34.70 3.78 -14.99
N PRO A 28 -34.48 3.10 -16.12
CA PRO A 28 -33.84 1.79 -16.10
C PRO A 28 -32.51 1.93 -15.41
N LYS A 29 -32.29 1.07 -14.37
CA LYS A 29 -31.02 1.02 -13.65
C LYS A 29 -29.90 0.70 -14.64
N ALA A 30 -28.76 1.36 -14.48
CA ALA A 30 -27.57 0.98 -15.25
C ALA A 30 -27.23 -0.49 -14.97
N GLU A 31 -26.74 -1.20 -15.96
CA GLU A 31 -26.43 -2.63 -15.87
C GLU A 31 -25.55 -2.98 -14.66
N TRP A 32 -24.53 -2.17 -14.38
CA TRP A 32 -23.63 -2.35 -13.22
C TRP A 32 -24.37 -2.24 -11.88
N GLN A 33 -25.43 -1.39 -11.79
CA GLN A 33 -26.22 -1.26 -10.56
C GLN A 33 -27.02 -2.53 -10.27
N ALA A 34 -27.62 -3.12 -11.30
CA ALA A 34 -28.33 -4.38 -11.16
C ALA A 34 -27.38 -5.54 -10.80
N GLU A 35 -26.18 -5.55 -11.37
CA GLU A 35 -25.16 -6.54 -11.02
C GLU A 35 -24.67 -6.36 -9.57
N TRP A 36 -24.47 -5.11 -9.15
CA TRP A 36 -24.08 -4.79 -7.79
C TRP A 36 -25.10 -5.24 -6.74
N GLU A 37 -26.39 -4.97 -6.99
CA GLU A 37 -27.47 -5.41 -6.09
C GLU A 37 -27.52 -6.94 -5.98
N ARG A 38 -27.33 -7.64 -7.09
CA ARG A 38 -27.23 -9.11 -7.08
C ARG A 38 -26.01 -9.59 -6.28
N ALA A 39 -24.87 -8.91 -6.43
CA ALA A 39 -23.66 -9.22 -5.70
C ALA A 39 -23.85 -9.03 -4.19
N ILE A 40 -24.47 -7.93 -3.75
CA ILE A 40 -24.79 -7.70 -2.33
C ILE A 40 -25.72 -8.79 -1.81
N ALA A 41 -26.82 -9.08 -2.50
CA ALA A 41 -27.79 -10.09 -2.06
C ALA A 41 -27.13 -11.48 -1.91
N ALA A 42 -26.28 -11.87 -2.84
CA ALA A 42 -25.52 -13.11 -2.76
C ALA A 42 -24.49 -13.09 -1.62
N ALA A 43 -23.79 -11.97 -1.42
CA ALA A 43 -22.81 -11.80 -0.35
C ALA A 43 -23.46 -11.86 1.05
N GLU A 44 -24.65 -11.30 1.20
CA GLU A 44 -25.46 -11.43 2.44
C GLU A 44 -25.87 -12.87 2.71
N GLN A 45 -26.10 -13.68 1.65
CA GLN A 45 -26.40 -15.12 1.80
C GLN A 45 -25.14 -15.92 2.15
N GLU A 46 -23.96 -15.58 1.60
CA GLU A 46 -22.67 -16.15 1.99
C GLU A 46 -22.31 -15.78 3.44
N GLY A 47 -22.76 -14.63 3.91
CA GLY A 47 -22.74 -14.17 5.30
C GLY A 47 -21.39 -13.74 5.83
N GLN A 48 -20.28 -13.95 5.11
CA GLN A 48 -18.95 -13.53 5.56
C GLN A 48 -17.95 -13.31 4.42
N VAL A 49 -16.85 -12.61 4.75
CA VAL A 49 -15.63 -12.52 3.95
C VAL A 49 -14.41 -12.68 4.86
N THR A 50 -13.42 -13.46 4.44
CA THR A 50 -12.19 -13.74 5.21
C THR A 50 -10.98 -13.11 4.57
N ILE A 51 -10.33 -12.20 5.30
CA ILE A 51 -9.16 -11.45 4.86
C ILE A 51 -7.92 -11.92 5.61
N TYR A 52 -6.92 -12.43 4.89
CA TYR A 52 -5.58 -12.65 5.44
C TYR A 52 -4.78 -11.36 5.24
N GLY A 53 -4.44 -10.68 6.35
CA GLY A 53 -3.88 -9.34 6.32
C GLY A 53 -2.67 -9.15 7.22
N PRO A 54 -1.97 -8.01 7.08
CA PRO A 54 -0.78 -7.71 7.87
C PRO A 54 -1.10 -7.58 9.36
N PRO A 55 -0.13 -7.82 10.25
CA PRO A 55 -0.30 -7.59 11.67
C PRO A 55 -0.35 -6.07 11.95
N GLY A 56 -0.99 -5.72 13.03
CA GLY A 56 -1.12 -4.33 13.50
C GLY A 56 -2.55 -3.82 13.48
N ILE A 57 -2.89 -3.15 14.56
CA ILE A 57 -4.26 -2.66 14.80
C ILE A 57 -4.70 -1.62 13.76
N THR A 58 -3.78 -0.84 13.20
CA THR A 58 -4.08 0.20 12.22
C THR A 58 -4.60 -0.41 10.91
N TYR A 59 -3.98 -1.46 10.41
CA TYR A 59 -4.45 -2.19 9.23
C TYR A 59 -5.79 -2.88 9.49
N GLN A 60 -5.92 -3.52 10.65
CA GLN A 60 -7.17 -4.16 11.04
C GLN A 60 -8.32 -3.15 11.13
N ASN A 61 -8.10 -1.96 11.73
CA ASN A 61 -9.10 -0.91 11.82
C ASN A 61 -9.49 -0.36 10.44
N ALA A 62 -8.54 -0.26 9.51
CA ALA A 62 -8.83 0.16 8.14
C ALA A 62 -9.77 -0.83 7.43
N ILE A 63 -9.53 -2.11 7.59
CA ILE A 63 -10.35 -3.18 6.99
C ILE A 63 -11.68 -3.35 7.71
N ASN A 64 -11.72 -3.20 9.04
CA ASN A 64 -12.95 -3.31 9.82
C ASN A 64 -14.00 -2.25 9.44
N ALA A 65 -13.61 -1.12 8.83
CA ALA A 65 -14.55 -0.13 8.32
C ALA A 65 -15.52 -0.71 7.25
N PHE A 66 -15.18 -1.82 6.62
CA PHE A 66 -16.10 -2.58 5.76
C PHE A 66 -17.34 -3.06 6.52
N GLN A 67 -17.18 -3.47 7.79
CA GLN A 67 -18.29 -3.98 8.61
C GLN A 67 -19.34 -2.90 8.90
N ASP A 68 -18.94 -1.62 8.95
CA ASP A 68 -19.86 -0.49 9.12
C ASP A 68 -20.68 -0.25 7.85
N ALA A 69 -20.05 -0.41 6.67
CA ALA A 69 -20.71 -0.25 5.38
C ALA A 69 -21.62 -1.44 5.01
N PHE A 70 -21.23 -2.66 5.40
CA PHE A 70 -21.95 -3.89 5.08
C PHE A 70 -22.18 -4.77 6.33
N PRO A 71 -23.07 -4.35 7.26
CA PRO A 71 -23.23 -4.99 8.56
C PRO A 71 -23.74 -6.44 8.50
N LYS A 72 -24.34 -6.86 7.40
CA LYS A 72 -24.83 -8.23 7.22
C LYS A 72 -23.77 -9.20 6.67
N ILE A 73 -22.60 -8.69 6.28
CA ILE A 73 -21.49 -9.51 5.78
C ILE A 73 -20.41 -9.51 6.87
N LYS A 74 -20.27 -10.59 7.61
CA LYS A 74 -19.29 -10.69 8.69
C LYS A 74 -17.87 -10.60 8.13
N LEU A 75 -17.08 -9.66 8.63
CA LEU A 75 -15.65 -9.57 8.32
C LEU A 75 -14.85 -10.48 9.28
N VAL A 76 -14.07 -11.40 8.71
CA VAL A 76 -13.12 -12.23 9.45
C VAL A 76 -11.70 -11.80 9.07
N TYR A 77 -11.00 -11.14 9.99
CA TYR A 77 -9.63 -10.68 9.76
C TYR A 77 -8.62 -11.60 10.43
N VAL A 78 -7.71 -12.18 9.65
CA VAL A 78 -6.65 -13.07 10.12
C VAL A 78 -5.33 -12.31 10.02
N ALA A 79 -4.92 -11.72 11.15
CA ALA A 79 -3.68 -10.96 11.26
C ALA A 79 -2.45 -11.89 11.28
N GLY A 80 -1.44 -11.57 10.47
CA GLY A 80 -0.19 -12.32 10.46
C GLY A 80 0.86 -11.69 9.54
N SER A 81 2.13 -12.06 9.72
CA SER A 81 3.15 -11.69 8.73
C SER A 81 2.78 -12.29 7.37
N GLY A 82 3.18 -11.62 6.28
CA GLY A 82 2.92 -12.12 4.93
C GLY A 82 3.38 -13.57 4.75
N THR A 83 4.58 -13.90 5.23
CA THR A 83 5.14 -15.26 5.17
C THR A 83 4.28 -16.27 5.94
N ASN A 84 3.86 -15.95 7.17
CA ASN A 84 3.04 -16.86 7.98
C ASN A 84 1.66 -17.09 7.36
N ASN A 85 1.00 -16.02 6.90
CA ASN A 85 -0.30 -16.14 6.25
C ASN A 85 -0.21 -16.90 4.92
N ALA A 86 0.84 -16.70 4.13
CA ALA A 86 1.04 -17.45 2.89
C ALA A 86 1.32 -18.93 3.16
N GLN A 87 2.17 -19.27 4.13
CA GLN A 87 2.42 -20.67 4.54
C GLN A 87 1.14 -21.33 5.06
N ARG A 88 0.35 -20.61 5.83
CA ARG A 88 -0.97 -21.06 6.29
C ARG A 88 -1.87 -21.38 5.12
N LEU A 89 -2.04 -20.46 4.17
CA LEU A 89 -2.87 -20.64 2.99
C LEU A 89 -2.41 -21.86 2.17
N VAL A 90 -1.10 -22.02 1.92
CA VAL A 90 -0.55 -23.17 1.20
C VAL A 90 -0.85 -24.48 1.94
N THR A 91 -0.72 -24.49 3.27
CA THR A 91 -1.00 -25.68 4.09
C THR A 91 -2.49 -26.03 4.07
N GLU A 92 -3.36 -25.05 4.17
CA GLU A 92 -4.82 -25.21 4.07
C GLU A 92 -5.20 -25.80 2.69
N ARG A 93 -4.62 -25.29 1.61
CA ARG A 93 -4.82 -25.79 0.24
C ARG A 93 -4.40 -27.25 0.09
N ARG A 94 -3.24 -27.64 0.63
CA ARG A 94 -2.79 -29.04 0.64
C ARG A 94 -3.72 -29.95 1.40
N ALA A 95 -4.39 -29.43 2.42
CA ALA A 95 -5.41 -30.16 3.20
C ALA A 95 -6.83 -30.11 2.56
N GLY A 96 -6.96 -29.55 1.34
CA GLY A 96 -8.26 -29.37 0.66
C GLY A 96 -9.17 -28.32 1.31
N LYS A 97 -8.61 -27.44 2.15
CA LYS A 97 -9.36 -26.39 2.84
C LYS A 97 -9.23 -25.05 2.09
N TYR A 98 -10.35 -24.39 1.90
CA TYR A 98 -10.48 -23.10 1.23
C TYR A 98 -11.08 -22.13 2.23
N LEU A 99 -10.24 -21.35 2.93
CA LEU A 99 -10.65 -20.52 4.07
C LEU A 99 -10.47 -19.02 3.82
N ALA A 100 -9.53 -18.62 2.99
CA ALA A 100 -9.25 -17.23 2.67
C ALA A 100 -9.95 -16.80 1.38
N ASP A 101 -10.52 -15.60 1.39
CA ASP A 101 -11.12 -14.94 0.23
C ASP A 101 -10.15 -13.93 -0.38
N VAL A 102 -9.54 -13.09 0.45
CA VAL A 102 -8.65 -12.00 0.05
C VAL A 102 -7.35 -12.06 0.84
N PHE A 103 -6.26 -11.71 0.19
CA PHE A 103 -4.97 -11.52 0.85
C PHE A 103 -4.51 -10.07 0.67
N ILE A 104 -4.15 -9.43 1.79
CA ILE A 104 -3.55 -8.10 1.81
C ILE A 104 -2.14 -8.22 2.39
N GLY A 105 -1.13 -7.67 1.71
CA GLY A 105 0.25 -7.83 2.16
C GLY A 105 1.30 -7.18 1.27
N GLY A 106 2.55 -7.54 1.49
CA GLY A 106 3.67 -7.08 0.68
C GLY A 106 3.77 -7.80 -0.67
N SER A 107 4.19 -7.09 -1.72
CA SER A 107 4.31 -7.62 -3.09
C SER A 107 5.17 -8.87 -3.17
N GLY A 108 6.30 -8.95 -2.43
CA GLY A 108 7.18 -10.11 -2.48
C GLY A 108 6.46 -11.42 -2.14
N THR A 109 5.74 -11.46 -1.00
CA THR A 109 4.98 -12.67 -0.61
C THR A 109 3.85 -12.97 -1.59
N LEU A 110 3.12 -11.93 -2.03
CA LEU A 110 2.01 -12.09 -2.96
C LEU A 110 2.46 -12.62 -4.33
N ILE A 111 3.66 -12.26 -4.78
CA ILE A 111 4.22 -12.72 -6.06
C ILE A 111 4.90 -14.07 -5.89
N GLU A 112 5.95 -14.15 -5.07
CA GLU A 112 6.82 -15.32 -4.95
C GLU A 112 6.09 -16.58 -4.44
N VAL A 113 5.02 -16.41 -3.66
CA VAL A 113 4.28 -17.54 -3.08
C VAL A 113 2.92 -17.74 -3.72
N LEU A 114 2.12 -16.66 -3.83
CA LEU A 114 0.72 -16.83 -4.22
C LEU A 114 0.53 -16.75 -5.74
N PHE A 115 1.12 -15.77 -6.41
CA PHE A 115 1.00 -15.63 -7.86
C PHE A 115 1.75 -16.75 -8.59
N ASP A 116 3.01 -16.99 -8.25
CA ASP A 116 3.83 -18.06 -8.85
C ASP A 116 3.29 -19.46 -8.49
N GLY A 117 2.65 -19.58 -7.31
CA GLY A 117 1.94 -20.77 -6.88
C GLY A 117 0.57 -20.98 -7.55
N ASN A 118 0.12 -20.09 -8.46
CA ASN A 118 -1.20 -20.13 -9.09
C ASN A 118 -2.37 -20.16 -8.07
N LEU A 119 -2.24 -19.38 -6.99
CA LEU A 119 -3.22 -19.33 -5.90
C LEU A 119 -4.13 -18.09 -5.97
N LEU A 120 -4.04 -17.28 -7.03
CA LEU A 120 -4.78 -16.03 -7.19
C LEU A 120 -5.76 -16.07 -8.36
N GLU A 121 -6.81 -15.23 -8.26
CA GLU A 121 -7.74 -14.90 -9.35
C GLU A 121 -7.48 -13.48 -9.87
N PRO A 122 -7.77 -13.20 -11.16
CA PRO A 122 -7.62 -11.85 -11.70
C PRO A 122 -8.65 -10.88 -11.10
N ILE A 123 -8.19 -9.68 -10.76
CA ILE A 123 -9.00 -8.62 -10.15
C ILE A 123 -9.93 -7.91 -11.13
N PRO A 124 -9.52 -7.53 -12.37
CA PRO A 124 -10.33 -6.69 -13.24
C PRO A 124 -11.75 -7.21 -13.50
N PRO A 125 -12.02 -8.52 -13.67
CA PRO A 125 -13.39 -9.02 -13.86
C PRO A 125 -14.30 -8.87 -12.65
N MET A 126 -13.74 -8.62 -11.46
CA MET A 126 -14.49 -8.47 -10.21
C MET A 126 -14.89 -7.02 -9.94
N LEU A 127 -14.31 -6.05 -10.65
CA LEU A 127 -14.62 -4.64 -10.46
C LEU A 127 -15.93 -4.30 -11.15
N LEU A 128 -16.89 -3.77 -10.37
CA LEU A 128 -18.24 -3.43 -10.86
C LEU A 128 -18.46 -1.91 -10.93
N TRP A 129 -18.04 -1.19 -9.91
CA TRP A 129 -18.33 0.23 -9.80
C TRP A 129 -17.56 1.04 -10.84
N PRO A 130 -18.21 1.96 -11.55
CA PRO A 130 -17.55 2.83 -12.52
C PRO A 130 -16.38 3.60 -11.92
N GLU A 131 -16.55 4.14 -10.70
CA GLU A 131 -15.49 4.86 -10.01
C GLU A 131 -14.28 3.99 -9.61
N VAL A 132 -14.49 2.67 -9.44
CA VAL A 132 -13.41 1.72 -9.16
C VAL A 132 -12.69 1.32 -10.45
N LYS A 133 -13.44 1.23 -11.56
CA LYS A 133 -12.88 0.98 -12.90
C LYS A 133 -12.15 2.18 -13.49
N ASP A 134 -12.47 3.39 -13.02
CA ASP A 134 -11.86 4.62 -13.52
C ASP A 134 -10.42 4.75 -13.07
N GLN A 135 -9.50 4.46 -13.97
CA GLN A 135 -8.07 4.57 -13.72
C GLN A 135 -7.60 6.03 -13.56
N SER A 136 -8.35 7.01 -14.08
CA SER A 136 -7.97 8.42 -14.00
C SER A 136 -7.92 8.96 -12.57
N ALA A 137 -8.64 8.31 -11.64
CA ALA A 137 -8.64 8.62 -10.22
C ALA A 137 -7.41 8.08 -9.46
N TRP A 138 -6.51 7.36 -10.13
CA TRP A 138 -5.34 6.74 -9.52
C TRP A 138 -4.03 7.40 -9.96
N PHE A 139 -2.99 7.22 -9.17
CA PHE A 139 -1.65 7.75 -9.45
C PHE A 139 -1.18 7.33 -10.86
N ASN A 140 -0.61 8.28 -11.59
CA ASN A 140 -0.26 8.12 -13.01
C ASN A 140 -1.43 7.72 -13.91
N LYS A 141 -2.67 7.93 -13.48
CA LYS A 141 -3.91 7.60 -14.22
C LYS A 141 -3.97 6.13 -14.66
N THR A 142 -3.52 5.25 -13.79
CA THR A 142 -3.49 3.81 -14.06
C THR A 142 -3.71 2.99 -12.79
N HIS A 143 -4.31 1.82 -12.95
CA HIS A 143 -4.27 0.78 -11.94
C HIS A 143 -2.89 0.13 -11.95
N THR A 144 -2.21 0.19 -10.81
CA THR A 144 -0.86 -0.37 -10.68
C THR A 144 -0.95 -1.80 -10.14
N TYR A 145 -0.31 -2.73 -10.85
CA TYR A 145 -0.20 -4.13 -10.43
C TYR A 145 1.28 -4.51 -10.25
N ALA A 146 1.55 -5.30 -9.25
CA ALA A 146 2.90 -5.76 -8.94
C ALA A 146 3.27 -7.09 -9.62
N ASP A 147 2.30 -7.81 -10.20
CA ASP A 147 2.51 -9.06 -10.92
C ASP A 147 2.82 -8.83 -12.41
N ALA A 148 3.52 -9.79 -13.02
CA ALA A 148 3.96 -9.70 -14.41
C ALA A 148 2.82 -9.71 -15.46
N LYS A 149 1.62 -10.18 -15.07
CA LYS A 149 0.43 -10.17 -15.94
C LYS A 149 -0.41 -8.91 -15.78
N GLY A 150 -0.13 -8.10 -14.75
CA GLY A 150 -0.83 -6.83 -14.51
C GLY A 150 -2.31 -6.98 -14.12
N GLN A 151 -2.68 -8.04 -13.39
CA GLN A 151 -4.07 -8.35 -13.11
C GLN A 151 -4.36 -8.94 -11.72
N TYR A 152 -3.35 -9.39 -10.97
CA TYR A 152 -3.56 -10.23 -9.79
C TYR A 152 -3.21 -9.56 -8.47
N VAL A 153 -2.17 -8.74 -8.44
CA VAL A 153 -1.65 -8.10 -7.24
C VAL A 153 -1.78 -6.60 -7.38
N PHE A 154 -2.93 -6.05 -6.95
CA PHE A 154 -3.24 -4.63 -7.08
C PHE A 154 -2.52 -3.83 -5.99
N MET A 155 -1.81 -2.78 -6.38
CA MET A 155 -1.13 -1.85 -5.49
C MET A 155 -2.05 -0.66 -5.17
N MET A 156 -2.65 -0.64 -3.97
CA MET A 156 -3.59 0.41 -3.57
C MET A 156 -2.95 1.55 -2.79
N GLN A 157 -1.75 1.36 -2.25
CA GLN A 157 -1.00 2.42 -1.57
C GLN A 157 0.40 2.56 -2.16
N GLY A 158 1.01 3.73 -1.97
CA GLY A 158 2.39 3.99 -2.37
C GLY A 158 2.99 5.11 -1.55
N ASN A 159 4.02 4.79 -0.76
CA ASN A 159 4.80 5.75 -0.01
C ASN A 159 6.19 5.89 -0.64
N VAL A 160 6.65 7.12 -0.78
CA VAL A 160 8.03 7.40 -1.18
C VAL A 160 8.93 7.30 0.04
N ASN A 161 10.03 6.61 -0.11
CA ASN A 161 11.10 6.58 0.87
C ASN A 161 12.26 7.44 0.37
N THR A 162 12.53 8.52 1.10
CA THR A 162 13.62 9.47 0.82
C THR A 162 14.81 9.29 1.76
N ASN A 163 14.78 8.33 2.70
CA ASN A 163 15.80 8.21 3.73
C ASN A 163 17.13 7.71 3.17
N LEU A 164 18.09 8.62 3.00
CA LEU A 164 19.45 8.29 2.65
C LEU A 164 20.20 7.67 3.83
N ALA A 165 20.17 8.34 4.98
CA ALA A 165 20.80 7.89 6.21
C ALA A 165 20.18 8.56 7.45
N ALA A 166 20.33 7.92 8.61
CA ALA A 166 20.21 8.60 9.90
C ALA A 166 21.60 9.00 10.40
N TYR A 167 21.69 10.10 11.13
CA TYR A 167 22.97 10.61 11.64
C TYR A 167 22.90 11.13 13.08
N ASN A 168 24.04 11.14 13.77
CA ASN A 168 24.15 11.74 15.11
C ASN A 168 24.26 13.25 15.00
N THR A 169 23.26 13.97 15.49
CA THR A 169 23.16 15.43 15.37
C THR A 169 24.19 16.21 16.21
N LYS A 170 24.78 15.58 17.23
CA LYS A 170 25.79 16.22 18.09
C LYS A 170 27.21 16.02 17.59
N LEU A 171 27.48 14.90 16.88
CA LEU A 171 28.82 14.48 16.51
C LEU A 171 29.14 14.71 15.04
N THR A 172 28.15 14.88 14.21
CA THR A 172 28.38 15.13 12.78
C THR A 172 27.34 16.07 12.19
N LYS A 173 27.70 16.68 11.08
CA LYS A 173 26.81 17.46 10.23
C LYS A 173 26.62 16.72 8.92
N PRO A 174 25.42 16.77 8.34
CA PRO A 174 25.12 16.09 7.07
C PRO A 174 25.76 16.77 5.86
N ASP A 175 26.58 17.82 6.05
CA ASP A 175 27.22 18.57 4.99
C ASP A 175 27.98 17.66 4.02
N GLY A 176 27.58 17.69 2.75
CA GLY A 176 28.16 16.84 1.71
C GLY A 176 27.57 15.43 1.63
N LEU A 177 26.44 15.14 2.32
CA LEU A 177 25.63 13.94 2.12
C LEU A 177 24.35 14.33 1.37
N LYS A 178 24.40 14.29 0.05
CA LYS A 178 23.29 14.65 -0.85
C LYS A 178 22.87 13.52 -1.78
N SER A 179 23.63 12.43 -1.78
CA SER A 179 23.45 11.25 -2.64
C SER A 179 23.97 10.01 -1.90
N TYR A 180 23.46 8.83 -2.23
CA TYR A 180 24.04 7.57 -1.75
C TYR A 180 25.52 7.41 -2.13
N LEU A 181 25.95 7.99 -3.26
CA LEU A 181 27.37 7.97 -3.65
C LEU A 181 28.29 8.69 -2.65
N ASP A 182 27.78 9.70 -1.93
CA ASP A 182 28.54 10.42 -0.92
C ASP A 182 28.89 9.55 0.30
N LEU A 183 28.17 8.45 0.53
CA LEU A 183 28.51 7.44 1.54
C LEU A 183 29.83 6.72 1.24
N LEU A 184 30.29 6.75 -0.02
CA LEU A 184 31.55 6.17 -0.45
C LEU A 184 32.76 7.11 -0.22
N ASN A 185 32.56 8.29 0.35
CA ASN A 185 33.64 9.18 0.71
C ASN A 185 34.47 8.56 1.85
N PRO A 186 35.80 8.48 1.74
CA PRO A 186 36.68 7.86 2.77
C PRO A 186 36.51 8.42 4.19
N LYS A 187 36.02 9.66 4.34
CA LYS A 187 35.74 10.25 5.66
C LYS A 187 34.74 9.43 6.50
N TRP A 188 33.88 8.63 5.85
CA TRP A 188 32.87 7.78 6.49
C TRP A 188 33.32 6.34 6.77
N LYS A 189 34.52 5.96 6.30
CA LYS A 189 35.03 4.59 6.48
C LYS A 189 35.08 4.21 7.95
N GLY A 190 34.49 3.06 8.31
CA GLY A 190 34.37 2.55 9.67
C GLY A 190 33.41 3.31 10.59
N LYS A 191 32.68 4.31 10.07
CA LYS A 191 31.78 5.17 10.86
C LYS A 191 30.30 4.92 10.56
N MET A 192 29.98 3.89 9.78
CA MET A 192 28.62 3.56 9.35
C MET A 192 28.18 2.21 9.87
N VAL A 193 26.90 2.12 10.21
CA VAL A 193 26.20 0.85 10.43
C VAL A 193 25.06 0.75 9.43
N ALA A 194 24.86 -0.42 8.83
CA ALA A 194 23.76 -0.71 7.91
C ALA A 194 22.82 -1.75 8.50
N TYR A 195 21.52 -1.61 8.28
CA TYR A 195 20.66 -2.76 8.43
C TYR A 195 21.02 -3.78 7.35
N ASP A 196 21.00 -5.08 7.72
CA ASP A 196 21.39 -6.15 6.79
C ASP A 196 20.53 -6.09 5.52
N PRO A 197 21.08 -5.70 4.37
CA PRO A 197 20.30 -5.52 3.14
C PRO A 197 19.72 -6.84 2.60
N ARG A 198 20.21 -7.99 3.10
CA ARG A 198 19.69 -9.32 2.74
C ARG A 198 18.43 -9.69 3.53
N ALA A 199 18.12 -8.93 4.59
CA ALA A 199 16.93 -9.14 5.38
C ALA A 199 15.68 -8.67 4.62
N ARG A 200 14.63 -9.51 4.56
CA ARG A 200 13.39 -9.25 3.79
C ARG A 200 12.74 -7.90 4.09
N GLY A 201 12.88 -7.36 5.31
CA GLY A 201 12.29 -6.08 5.70
C GLY A 201 12.83 -4.86 4.95
N HIS A 202 14.00 -4.95 4.30
CA HIS A 202 14.66 -3.86 3.56
C HIS A 202 14.91 -4.15 2.09
N ILE A 203 14.34 -5.21 1.58
CA ILE A 203 14.49 -5.65 0.19
C ILE A 203 14.09 -4.56 -0.83
N GLN A 204 13.15 -3.67 -0.45
CA GLN A 204 12.67 -2.60 -1.32
C GLN A 204 13.75 -1.55 -1.61
N SER A 205 14.57 -1.20 -0.62
CA SER A 205 15.72 -0.29 -0.83
C SER A 205 16.80 -0.96 -1.69
N VAL A 206 17.07 -2.25 -1.48
CA VAL A 206 18.02 -2.99 -2.33
C VAL A 206 17.55 -2.97 -3.79
N ARG A 207 16.29 -3.29 -4.05
CA ARG A 207 15.70 -3.19 -5.40
C ARG A 207 15.91 -1.82 -6.01
N ALA A 208 15.48 -0.78 -5.31
CA ALA A 208 15.54 0.58 -5.81
C ALA A 208 16.97 1.02 -6.13
N LEU A 209 17.92 0.79 -5.22
CA LEU A 209 19.30 1.21 -5.41
C LEU A 209 20.04 0.36 -6.46
N TYR A 210 19.74 -0.95 -6.52
CA TYR A 210 20.33 -1.84 -7.52
C TYR A 210 19.89 -1.50 -8.94
N TYR A 211 18.62 -1.18 -9.14
CA TYR A 211 18.08 -0.79 -10.44
C TYR A 211 18.24 0.71 -10.75
N SER A 212 18.78 1.50 -9.81
CA SER A 212 19.11 2.89 -10.08
C SER A 212 20.19 3.02 -11.16
N PRO A 213 19.96 3.82 -12.21
CA PRO A 213 20.98 4.06 -13.24
C PRO A 213 22.27 4.69 -12.71
N LYS A 214 22.20 5.36 -11.55
CA LYS A 214 23.34 6.02 -10.91
C LYS A 214 24.14 5.11 -9.98
N LEU A 215 23.48 4.14 -9.35
CA LEU A 215 24.05 3.39 -8.23
C LEU A 215 24.40 1.96 -8.62
N GLY A 216 23.39 1.14 -8.92
CA GLY A 216 23.58 -0.23 -9.40
C GLY A 216 24.35 -1.14 -8.42
N GLY A 217 24.79 -2.27 -8.92
CA GLY A 217 25.57 -3.24 -8.15
C GLY A 217 26.94 -2.73 -7.68
N GLU A 218 27.54 -1.81 -8.43
CA GLU A 218 28.85 -1.24 -8.08
C GLU A 218 28.80 -0.42 -6.79
N PHE A 219 27.71 0.30 -6.53
CA PHE A 219 27.49 0.98 -5.27
C PHE A 219 27.56 0.00 -4.08
N PHE A 220 26.80 -1.11 -4.15
CA PHE A 220 26.82 -2.12 -3.07
C PHE A 220 28.17 -2.78 -2.91
N ARG A 221 28.83 -3.12 -4.02
CA ARG A 221 30.17 -3.68 -4.01
C ARG A 221 31.13 -2.78 -3.23
N ARG A 222 31.20 -1.50 -3.57
CA ARG A 222 32.09 -0.54 -2.91
C ARG A 222 31.71 -0.27 -1.47
N LEU A 223 30.42 -0.07 -1.20
CA LEU A 223 29.91 0.22 0.13
C LEU A 223 30.34 -0.87 1.14
N PHE A 224 30.14 -2.14 0.81
CA PHE A 224 30.37 -3.24 1.73
C PHE A 224 31.80 -3.79 1.71
N SER A 225 32.58 -3.62 0.63
CA SER A 225 33.96 -4.09 0.60
C SER A 225 35.01 -3.03 0.95
N GLU A 226 34.71 -1.72 0.76
CA GLU A 226 35.71 -0.65 0.89
C GLU A 226 35.49 0.25 2.12
N MET A 227 34.20 0.42 2.53
CA MET A 227 33.84 1.42 3.53
C MET A 227 33.80 0.91 4.99
N ASP A 228 34.12 -0.35 5.22
CA ASP A 228 34.10 -0.97 6.56
C ASP A 228 32.78 -0.71 7.31
N VAL A 229 31.67 -0.97 6.65
CA VAL A 229 30.32 -0.78 7.21
C VAL A 229 29.99 -1.92 8.16
N ALA A 230 29.61 -1.61 9.40
CA ALA A 230 29.02 -2.62 10.30
C ALA A 230 27.62 -3.01 9.84
N VAL A 231 27.21 -4.25 10.07
CA VAL A 231 25.89 -4.75 9.67
C VAL A 231 25.13 -5.29 10.89
N SER A 232 23.84 -5.03 10.99
CA SER A 232 22.98 -5.51 12.06
C SER A 232 21.57 -5.83 11.52
N ARG A 233 20.87 -6.75 12.18
CA ARG A 233 19.43 -7.02 11.97
C ARG A 233 18.54 -6.45 13.08
N ASP A 234 19.14 -5.72 14.01
CA ASP A 234 18.42 -5.07 15.09
C ASP A 234 18.40 -3.55 14.87
N GLN A 235 17.26 -3.04 14.38
CA GLN A 235 17.02 -1.63 14.09
C GLN A 235 17.21 -0.76 15.34
N ARG A 236 16.68 -1.21 16.47
CA ARG A 236 16.75 -0.44 17.71
C ARG A 236 18.19 -0.29 18.18
N MET A 237 18.95 -1.37 18.14
CA MET A 237 20.35 -1.35 18.50
C MET A 237 21.16 -0.42 17.58
N MET A 238 20.86 -0.39 16.29
CA MET A 238 21.52 0.53 15.33
C MET A 238 21.26 2.00 15.68
N ILE A 239 20.00 2.35 16.00
CA ILE A 239 19.60 3.70 16.42
C ILE A 239 20.35 4.09 17.70
N ASP A 240 20.38 3.21 18.69
CA ASP A 240 21.09 3.45 19.96
C ASP A 240 22.59 3.63 19.72
N TRP A 241 23.23 2.84 18.86
CA TRP A 241 24.64 3.00 18.52
C TRP A 241 24.96 4.33 17.85
N VAL A 242 24.07 4.82 16.97
CA VAL A 242 24.24 6.15 16.36
C VAL A 242 24.01 7.25 17.39
N ALA A 243 22.97 7.17 18.20
CA ALA A 243 22.69 8.15 19.24
C ALA A 243 23.82 8.26 20.27
N GLN A 244 24.47 7.13 20.63
CA GLN A 244 25.61 7.06 21.55
C GLN A 244 26.96 7.43 20.90
N GLY A 245 27.00 7.61 19.58
CA GLY A 245 28.20 7.97 18.85
C GLY A 245 29.18 6.82 18.54
N LYS A 246 28.75 5.56 18.71
CA LYS A 246 29.51 4.40 18.24
C LYS A 246 29.71 4.41 16.74
N TYR A 247 28.66 4.78 16.01
CA TYR A 247 28.68 5.10 14.57
C TYR A 247 28.12 6.50 14.36
N LEU A 248 28.55 7.17 13.30
CA LEU A 248 28.06 8.50 12.96
C LEU A 248 26.82 8.44 12.08
N LEU A 249 26.72 7.40 11.25
CA LEU A 249 25.62 7.20 10.31
C LEU A 249 24.99 5.80 10.44
N SER A 250 23.68 5.74 10.24
CA SER A 250 22.96 4.49 10.04
C SER A 250 22.27 4.54 8.66
N ILE A 251 22.49 3.52 7.85
CA ILE A 251 21.92 3.39 6.49
C ILE A 251 20.96 2.20 6.45
N PHE A 252 19.95 2.30 5.56
CA PHE A 252 18.85 1.34 5.48
C PHE A 252 18.04 1.22 6.78
N SER A 253 18.01 2.27 7.60
CA SER A 253 17.19 2.34 8.81
C SER A 253 15.73 2.64 8.48
N ALA A 254 14.80 2.13 9.30
CA ALA A 254 13.41 2.53 9.24
C ALA A 254 13.24 3.98 9.69
N GLY A 255 12.77 4.86 8.80
CA GLY A 255 12.64 6.29 9.08
C GLY A 255 11.76 6.59 10.28
N ASN A 256 10.63 5.90 10.43
CA ASN A 256 9.71 6.09 11.56
C ASN A 256 10.38 5.79 12.90
N ASP A 257 11.21 4.74 12.98
CA ASP A 257 11.93 4.41 14.22
C ASP A 257 12.94 5.50 14.60
N VAL A 258 13.61 6.10 13.60
CA VAL A 258 14.53 7.24 13.80
C VAL A 258 13.77 8.47 14.28
N LEU A 259 12.64 8.81 13.65
CA LEU A 259 11.81 9.95 14.04
C LEU A 259 11.23 9.78 15.45
N ASP A 260 10.84 8.57 15.82
CA ASP A 260 10.38 8.27 17.18
C ASP A 260 11.50 8.39 18.22
N ALA A 261 12.71 7.96 17.87
CA ALA A 261 13.88 8.17 18.72
C ALA A 261 14.20 9.66 18.90
N LYS A 262 14.13 10.45 17.82
CA LYS A 262 14.25 11.92 17.86
C LYS A 262 13.19 12.56 18.76
N LYS A 263 11.91 12.17 18.64
CA LYS A 263 10.82 12.64 19.52
C LYS A 263 11.07 12.33 20.99
N LYS A 264 11.76 11.23 21.30
CA LYS A 264 12.18 10.83 22.65
C LYS A 264 13.44 11.56 23.13
N GLY A 265 13.97 12.50 22.36
CA GLY A 265 15.13 13.33 22.71
C GLY A 265 16.50 12.72 22.42
N LEU A 266 16.58 11.63 21.66
CA LEU A 266 17.87 11.10 21.23
C LEU A 266 18.49 12.04 20.17
N PRO A 267 19.82 12.22 20.17
CA PRO A 267 20.53 13.10 19.23
C PRO A 267 20.69 12.43 17.85
N ILE A 268 19.58 12.16 17.19
CA ILE A 268 19.53 11.50 15.88
C ILE A 268 18.53 12.21 14.97
N ASP A 269 18.83 12.26 13.67
CA ASP A 269 17.93 12.80 12.65
C ASP A 269 18.15 12.10 11.31
N LEU A 270 17.28 12.37 10.33
CA LEU A 270 17.32 11.81 8.99
C LEU A 270 17.99 12.77 8.00
N ILE A 271 18.60 12.20 6.97
CA ILE A 271 19.08 12.87 5.77
C ILE A 271 18.29 12.29 4.60
N ASP A 272 17.68 13.17 3.80
CA ASP A 272 16.92 12.75 2.62
C ASP A 272 17.82 12.59 1.39
N ALA A 273 17.52 11.57 0.61
CA ALA A 273 18.04 11.37 -0.73
C ALA A 273 17.30 12.26 -1.74
N PRO A 274 17.91 12.60 -2.89
CA PRO A 274 17.22 13.27 -3.98
C PRO A 274 16.15 12.36 -4.60
N ASP A 275 15.17 12.97 -5.31
CA ASP A 275 14.02 12.25 -5.89
C ASP A 275 14.44 11.06 -6.79
N ASP A 276 15.53 11.20 -7.55
CA ASP A 276 16.04 10.17 -8.46
C ASP A 276 16.88 9.07 -7.80
N GLU A 277 17.07 9.15 -6.50
CA GLU A 277 17.61 8.11 -5.63
C GLU A 277 16.61 7.63 -4.58
N SER A 278 15.42 8.24 -4.54
CA SER A 278 14.29 7.84 -3.72
C SER A 278 13.48 6.76 -4.43
N TYR A 279 12.68 6.02 -3.67
CA TYR A 279 11.85 4.98 -4.25
C TYR A 279 10.44 4.97 -3.66
N MET A 280 9.49 4.53 -4.46
CA MET A 280 8.13 4.27 -4.02
C MET A 280 7.95 2.79 -3.70
N SER A 281 7.24 2.50 -2.62
CA SER A 281 6.87 1.13 -2.23
C SER A 281 5.42 1.08 -1.81
N GLY A 282 4.73 0.01 -2.19
CA GLY A 282 3.39 -0.29 -1.71
C GLY A 282 3.36 -0.84 -0.28
N GLY A 283 4.51 -1.17 0.32
CA GLY A 283 4.54 -1.77 1.66
C GLY A 283 3.58 -2.95 1.77
N PHE A 284 2.69 -2.92 2.77
CA PHE A 284 1.62 -3.91 2.93
C PHE A 284 0.32 -3.58 2.16
N GLY A 285 0.30 -2.53 1.37
CA GLY A 285 -0.89 -2.07 0.65
C GLY A 285 -1.08 -2.69 -0.72
N HIS A 286 -0.83 -3.98 -0.86
CA HIS A 286 -1.24 -4.74 -2.04
C HIS A 286 -2.39 -5.66 -1.67
N VAL A 287 -3.38 -5.76 -2.56
CA VAL A 287 -4.51 -6.66 -2.43
C VAL A 287 -4.53 -7.68 -3.56
N ALA A 288 -4.85 -8.92 -3.24
CA ALA A 288 -5.04 -10.01 -4.17
C ALA A 288 -6.26 -10.85 -3.79
N VAL A 289 -6.95 -11.37 -4.78
CA VAL A 289 -8.07 -12.30 -4.57
C VAL A 289 -7.53 -13.72 -4.63
N VAL A 290 -7.84 -14.50 -3.61
CA VAL A 290 -7.41 -15.89 -3.52
C VAL A 290 -8.31 -16.74 -4.41
N ASN A 291 -7.72 -17.61 -5.23
CA ASN A 291 -8.51 -18.49 -6.11
C ASN A 291 -9.38 -19.45 -5.29
N LYS A 292 -10.51 -19.86 -5.87
CA LYS A 292 -11.50 -20.73 -5.17
C LYS A 292 -11.89 -20.16 -3.81
N ALA A 293 -12.05 -18.84 -3.74
CA ALA A 293 -12.55 -18.16 -2.54
C ALA A 293 -13.88 -18.78 -2.10
N PRO A 294 -14.05 -19.12 -0.80
CA PRO A 294 -15.29 -19.74 -0.33
C PRO A 294 -16.51 -18.79 -0.39
N HIS A 295 -16.28 -17.48 -0.41
CA HIS A 295 -17.32 -16.46 -0.45
C HIS A 295 -17.12 -15.49 -1.63
N PRO A 296 -17.32 -15.94 -2.89
CA PRO A 296 -16.97 -15.16 -4.09
C PRO A 296 -17.79 -13.88 -4.25
N ALA A 297 -19.05 -13.86 -3.83
CA ALA A 297 -19.88 -12.66 -3.90
C ALA A 297 -19.45 -11.64 -2.83
N ALA A 298 -19.19 -12.07 -1.61
CA ALA A 298 -18.69 -11.21 -0.53
C ALA A 298 -17.29 -10.68 -0.86
N THR A 299 -16.43 -11.47 -1.51
CA THR A 299 -15.13 -11.04 -2.05
C THR A 299 -15.30 -9.92 -3.06
N LYS A 300 -16.24 -10.05 -4.01
CA LYS A 300 -16.55 -9.01 -5.00
C LYS A 300 -17.03 -7.73 -4.34
N VAL A 301 -17.94 -7.82 -3.35
CA VAL A 301 -18.44 -6.66 -2.61
C VAL A 301 -17.32 -5.99 -1.83
N PHE A 302 -16.52 -6.76 -1.09
CA PHE A 302 -15.38 -6.24 -0.35
C PHE A 302 -14.37 -5.52 -1.24
N LEU A 303 -13.99 -6.11 -2.37
CA LEU A 303 -13.01 -5.55 -3.28
C LEU A 303 -13.47 -4.21 -3.88
N ASN A 304 -14.74 -4.11 -4.32
CA ASN A 304 -15.28 -2.86 -4.85
C ASN A 304 -15.35 -1.78 -3.77
N TRP A 305 -15.75 -2.11 -2.53
CA TRP A 305 -15.69 -1.17 -1.43
C TRP A 305 -14.26 -0.75 -1.10
N LEU A 306 -13.33 -1.71 -0.97
CA LEU A 306 -11.94 -1.41 -0.60
C LEU A 306 -11.28 -0.46 -1.61
N LEU A 307 -11.52 -0.66 -2.91
CA LEU A 307 -10.92 0.15 -3.98
C LEU A 307 -11.74 1.40 -4.33
N SER A 308 -12.91 1.60 -3.73
CA SER A 308 -13.70 2.82 -3.88
C SER A 308 -13.03 4.03 -3.22
N LYS A 309 -13.53 5.22 -3.52
CA LYS A 309 -13.11 6.45 -2.86
C LYS A 309 -13.27 6.38 -1.34
N GLU A 310 -14.41 5.85 -0.87
CA GLU A 310 -14.69 5.68 0.55
C GLU A 310 -13.72 4.69 1.19
N GLY A 311 -13.59 3.48 0.63
CA GLY A 311 -12.71 2.44 1.17
C GLY A 311 -11.24 2.88 1.22
N GLN A 312 -10.77 3.55 0.17
CA GLN A 312 -9.40 4.08 0.13
C GLN A 312 -9.18 5.27 1.07
N LEU A 313 -10.21 6.09 1.32
CA LEU A 313 -10.16 7.10 2.36
C LEU A 313 -10.02 6.48 3.76
N LYS A 314 -10.82 5.43 4.06
CA LYS A 314 -10.73 4.68 5.32
C LYS A 314 -9.38 3.97 5.46
N TRP A 315 -8.88 3.36 4.38
CA TRP A 315 -7.54 2.78 4.37
C TRP A 315 -6.48 3.81 4.75
N GLN A 316 -6.43 4.96 4.06
CA GLN A 316 -5.46 6.02 4.30
C GLN A 316 -5.58 6.59 5.72
N GLU A 317 -6.80 6.90 6.17
CA GLU A 317 -7.08 7.50 7.49
C GLU A 317 -6.62 6.58 8.65
N LYS A 318 -6.91 5.28 8.54
CA LYS A 318 -6.68 4.35 9.65
C LYS A 318 -5.29 3.71 9.62
N SER A 319 -4.71 3.50 8.44
CA SER A 319 -3.38 2.89 8.31
C SER A 319 -2.24 3.92 8.32
N ASP A 320 -2.56 5.21 8.16
CA ASP A 320 -1.60 6.30 7.97
C ASP A 320 -0.63 6.04 6.80
N ASN A 321 -1.16 5.45 5.72
CA ASN A 321 -0.40 5.17 4.50
C ASN A 321 -1.07 5.84 3.31
N ASN A 322 -0.27 6.43 2.42
CA ASN A 322 -0.81 7.12 1.25
C ASN A 322 -1.49 6.16 0.29
N SER A 323 -2.82 6.28 0.13
CA SER A 323 -3.52 5.64 -0.97
C SER A 323 -3.06 6.20 -2.32
N LEU A 324 -2.98 5.36 -3.34
CA LEU A 324 -2.68 5.79 -4.70
C LEU A 324 -3.87 6.45 -5.42
N ARG A 325 -5.08 6.51 -4.80
CA ARG A 325 -6.15 7.37 -5.33
C ARG A 325 -5.78 8.84 -5.17
N THR A 326 -5.92 9.61 -6.24
CA THR A 326 -5.58 11.04 -6.29
C THR A 326 -6.77 11.94 -5.97
N ASP A 327 -7.99 11.40 -5.99
CA ASP A 327 -9.24 12.12 -5.75
C ASP A 327 -9.69 12.15 -4.27
N ILE A 328 -8.81 11.74 -3.35
CA ILE A 328 -9.03 11.80 -1.90
C ILE A 328 -8.05 12.76 -1.22
N PRO A 329 -8.45 13.44 -0.11
CA PRO A 329 -7.58 14.37 0.58
C PRO A 329 -6.37 13.65 1.21
N LYS A 330 -5.21 14.34 1.24
CA LYS A 330 -3.94 13.81 1.76
C LYS A 330 -3.49 14.43 3.07
N GLN A 331 -4.11 15.53 3.49
CA GLN A 331 -3.71 16.33 4.64
C GLN A 331 -3.78 15.61 5.99
N MET A 332 -4.49 14.48 6.03
CA MET A 332 -4.61 13.63 7.22
C MET A 332 -3.42 12.70 7.47
N LEU A 333 -2.52 12.55 6.49
CA LEU A 333 -1.32 11.74 6.68
C LEU A 333 -0.35 12.43 7.64
N SER A 334 0.28 11.66 8.49
CA SER A 334 1.29 12.17 9.43
C SER A 334 2.57 12.61 8.73
N ASP A 335 2.89 11.99 7.59
CA ASP A 335 4.05 12.32 6.76
C ASP A 335 3.62 12.65 5.32
N LEU A 336 3.52 13.95 5.04
CA LEU A 336 3.19 14.44 3.69
C LEU A 336 4.35 14.31 2.70
N THR A 337 5.59 14.11 3.17
CA THR A 337 6.76 13.95 2.30
C THR A 337 6.80 12.58 1.65
N SER A 338 6.10 11.60 2.23
CA SER A 338 5.96 10.26 1.68
C SER A 338 5.01 10.17 0.47
N ILE A 339 4.27 11.25 0.14
CA ILE A 339 3.34 11.27 -0.99
C ILE A 339 4.13 11.37 -2.29
N PRO A 340 3.95 10.44 -3.25
CA PRO A 340 4.65 10.50 -4.53
C PRO A 340 4.20 11.72 -5.34
N LYS A 341 5.17 12.47 -5.87
CA LYS A 341 4.92 13.59 -6.78
C LYS A 341 4.53 13.05 -8.16
N GLU A 342 3.54 13.63 -8.83
CA GLU A 342 3.04 13.18 -10.15
C GLU A 342 4.14 13.05 -11.23
N LYS A 343 5.19 13.85 -11.14
CA LYS A 343 6.33 13.83 -12.07
C LYS A 343 7.62 13.35 -11.41
N GLY A 344 7.49 12.66 -10.26
CA GLY A 344 8.65 12.11 -9.58
C GLY A 344 9.29 10.97 -10.37
N THR A 345 10.61 10.90 -10.34
CA THR A 345 11.43 9.90 -11.05
C THR A 345 11.71 8.67 -10.18
N TYR A 346 10.81 8.38 -9.24
CA TYR A 346 10.98 7.27 -8.30
C TYR A 346 10.95 5.91 -8.99
N ILE A 347 11.84 5.02 -8.58
CA ILE A 347 11.67 3.61 -8.86
C ILE A 347 10.52 3.09 -8.00
N ASN A 348 9.46 2.61 -8.62
CA ASN A 348 8.43 1.85 -7.90
C ASN A 348 8.91 0.42 -7.68
N SER A 349 9.54 0.18 -6.53
CA SER A 349 10.17 -1.09 -6.19
C SER A 349 9.20 -2.28 -6.09
N SER A 350 7.89 -2.04 -6.15
CA SER A 350 6.86 -3.08 -6.17
C SER A 350 6.58 -3.63 -7.59
N LEU A 351 7.06 -2.96 -8.64
CA LEU A 351 6.78 -3.37 -10.03
C LEU A 351 7.56 -4.62 -10.44
N PRO A 352 7.02 -5.42 -11.39
CA PRO A 352 7.57 -6.72 -11.76
C PRO A 352 9.04 -6.67 -12.24
N GLN A 353 9.40 -5.65 -13.01
CA GLN A 353 10.75 -5.50 -13.55
C GLN A 353 11.86 -5.30 -12.51
N TYR A 354 11.49 -5.01 -11.25
CA TYR A 354 12.42 -4.78 -10.15
C TYR A 354 12.41 -5.93 -9.11
N GLN A 355 11.69 -7.03 -9.37
CA GLN A 355 11.54 -8.12 -8.40
C GLN A 355 12.79 -9.01 -8.31
N ASP A 356 13.48 -9.25 -9.43
CA ASP A 356 14.72 -10.05 -9.44
C ASP A 356 15.89 -9.27 -8.84
N ILE A 357 16.40 -9.76 -7.72
CA ILE A 357 17.53 -9.18 -7.00
C ILE A 357 18.61 -10.20 -6.67
N ASP A 358 18.58 -11.39 -7.22
CA ASP A 358 19.54 -12.44 -6.91
C ASP A 358 20.98 -12.01 -7.22
N ALA A 359 21.16 -11.30 -8.33
CA ALA A 359 22.45 -10.69 -8.67
C ALA A 359 22.89 -9.63 -7.66
N ALA A 360 21.97 -8.80 -7.16
CA ALA A 360 22.26 -7.80 -6.12
C ALA A 360 22.69 -8.46 -4.81
N LEU A 361 21.92 -9.46 -4.36
CA LEU A 361 22.22 -10.20 -3.13
C LEU A 361 23.58 -10.91 -3.21
N LYS A 362 23.90 -11.50 -4.37
CA LYS A 362 25.21 -12.12 -4.60
C LYS A 362 26.35 -11.09 -4.51
N ILE A 363 26.21 -9.92 -5.11
CA ILE A 363 27.20 -8.84 -5.02
C ILE A 363 27.43 -8.42 -3.57
N ILE A 364 26.34 -8.29 -2.78
CA ILE A 364 26.39 -7.91 -1.37
C ILE A 364 27.10 -9.00 -0.54
N ASP A 365 26.77 -10.28 -0.74
CA ASP A 365 27.39 -11.40 -0.07
C ASP A 365 28.89 -11.49 -0.36
N ASP A 366 29.28 -11.39 -1.63
CA ASP A 366 30.68 -11.42 -2.06
C ASP A 366 31.47 -10.23 -1.45
N ALA A 367 30.86 -9.03 -1.40
CA ALA A 367 31.48 -7.84 -0.82
C ALA A 367 31.68 -7.96 0.70
N LEU A 368 30.69 -8.47 1.42
CA LEU A 368 30.77 -8.70 2.87
C LEU A 368 31.79 -9.79 3.20
N ALA A 369 31.84 -10.87 2.44
CA ALA A 369 32.82 -11.94 2.60
C ALA A 369 34.26 -11.41 2.38
N LYS A 370 34.47 -10.59 1.35
CA LYS A 370 35.75 -9.92 1.09
C LYS A 370 36.19 -9.01 2.24
N ALA A 371 35.23 -8.35 2.90
CA ALA A 371 35.48 -7.51 4.07
C ALA A 371 35.70 -8.33 5.37
N GLY A 372 35.74 -9.67 5.31
CA GLY A 372 35.91 -10.54 6.48
C GLY A 372 34.68 -10.59 7.40
N LYS A 373 33.53 -10.13 6.96
CA LYS A 373 32.28 -10.09 7.74
C LYS A 373 31.49 -11.35 7.47
N LYS A 374 31.59 -12.35 8.36
CA LYS A 374 30.79 -13.58 8.36
C LYS A 374 29.56 -13.36 9.26
N TYR A 375 28.37 -13.66 8.76
CA TYR A 375 27.09 -13.60 9.50
C TYR A 375 26.33 -14.91 9.33
#